data_7604caa0a3ba818a6f2486538ea04a5a
#
_entry.id   7604caa0a3ba818a6f2486538ea04a5a
#
_cell.length_a   1.000
_cell.length_b   1.000
_cell.length_c   1.000
_cell.angle_alpha   90.00
_cell.angle_beta   90.00
_cell.angle_gamma   90.00
#
_symmetry.space_group_name_H-M   'P 1'
#
loop_
_entity.id
_entity.type
_entity.pdbx_description
1 polymer ?
#
loop_
_entity_poly.entity_id
_entity_poly.type
_entity_poly.pdbx_seq_one_letter_code
_entity_poly.pdbx_strand_id
1 'polypeptide(L)'
;DVRGVEGIKEASYDLNGTVIKVAVASGLANARKVLDMVRAGEGDYTFIEIMACPGGCVNGGGQPHVASKIRNFNDVRKLRAKGLYELDENKPIRKSHENPVIIQMYNEYFGEPGSEKAHHALHTSYVKRRINQ
;
A
#
# COMPACT_ATOMS: atom_id res chain seq x y z
N ASP A 1 10.60 -8.78 2.11
CA ASP A 1 9.40 -8.28 2.80
C ASP A 1 9.25 -6.78 2.56
N VAL A 2 8.14 -6.38 1.99
CA VAL A 2 7.81 -4.95 1.75
C VAL A 2 7.18 -4.26 2.95
N ARG A 3 7.03 -4.94 4.08
CA ARG A 3 6.53 -4.37 5.34
C ARG A 3 7.62 -3.56 6.04
N GLY A 4 7.23 -2.60 6.88
CA GLY A 4 8.12 -1.75 7.65
C GLY A 4 8.01 -0.28 7.29
N VAL A 5 8.88 0.54 7.83
CA VAL A 5 8.86 2.00 7.69
C VAL A 5 10.06 2.57 6.92
N GLU A 6 10.88 1.72 6.34
CA GLU A 6 12.00 2.11 5.50
C GLU A 6 11.54 2.93 4.30
N GLY A 7 12.39 3.83 3.83
CA GLY A 7 12.04 4.78 2.80
C GLY A 7 11.86 4.17 1.41
N ILE A 8 12.64 3.16 1.06
CA ILE A 8 12.53 2.38 -0.19
C ILE A 8 12.60 0.91 0.16
N LYS A 9 11.73 0.12 -0.41
CA LYS A 9 11.70 -1.33 -0.30
C LYS A 9 11.43 -1.94 -1.65
N GLU A 10 12.07 -3.08 -1.87
CA GLU A 10 11.96 -3.82 -3.12
C GLU A 10 11.62 -5.28 -2.82
N ALA A 11 10.85 -5.88 -3.68
CA ALA A 11 10.56 -7.31 -3.64
C ALA A 11 10.44 -7.88 -5.05
N SER A 12 10.73 -9.15 -5.18
CA SER A 12 10.51 -9.87 -6.41
C SER A 12 9.68 -11.12 -6.13
N TYR A 13 8.72 -11.38 -7.02
CA TYR A 13 7.82 -12.52 -6.94
C TYR A 13 7.86 -13.27 -8.28
N ASP A 14 7.93 -14.57 -8.21
CA ASP A 14 7.69 -15.41 -9.40
C ASP A 14 6.18 -15.66 -9.53
N LEU A 15 5.62 -15.26 -10.65
CA LEU A 15 4.24 -15.51 -10.99
C LEU A 15 4.18 -16.39 -12.25
N ASN A 16 4.10 -17.70 -12.04
CA ASN A 16 4.07 -18.70 -13.12
C ASN A 16 5.23 -18.58 -14.14
N GLY A 17 6.45 -18.39 -13.63
CA GLY A 17 7.65 -18.24 -14.45
C GLY A 17 7.94 -16.82 -14.92
N THR A 18 7.09 -15.85 -14.57
CA THR A 18 7.32 -14.43 -14.82
C THR A 18 7.75 -13.74 -13.54
N VAL A 19 8.93 -13.17 -13.51
CA VAL A 19 9.44 -12.42 -12.35
C VAL A 19 8.80 -11.03 -12.33
N ILE A 20 8.00 -10.77 -11.30
CA ILE A 20 7.41 -9.46 -11.01
C ILE A 20 8.28 -8.74 -9.98
N LYS A 21 8.90 -7.64 -10.37
CA LYS A 21 9.65 -6.77 -9.46
C LYS A 21 8.80 -5.58 -9.04
N VAL A 22 8.73 -5.34 -7.74
CA VAL A 22 7.97 -4.22 -7.17
C VAL A 22 8.87 -3.35 -6.30
N ALA A 23 8.64 -2.05 -6.34
CA ALA A 23 9.27 -1.10 -5.44
C ALA A 23 8.21 -0.28 -4.70
N VAL A 24 8.45 -0.01 -3.42
CA VAL A 24 7.61 0.86 -2.58
C VAL A 24 8.48 2.00 -2.07
N ALA A 25 8.10 3.24 -2.38
CA ALA A 25 8.81 4.42 -1.93
C ALA A 25 7.94 5.26 -1.01
N SER A 26 8.43 5.54 0.20
CA SER A 26 7.78 6.40 1.18
C SER A 26 8.46 7.77 1.24
N GLY A 27 7.71 8.82 0.96
CA GLY A 27 8.20 10.18 0.85
C GLY A 27 8.75 10.54 -0.54
N LEU A 28 8.54 11.78 -0.95
CA LEU A 28 8.86 12.22 -2.33
C LEU A 28 10.36 12.20 -2.66
N ALA A 29 11.23 12.39 -1.67
CA ALA A 29 12.67 12.26 -1.87
C ALA A 29 13.08 10.83 -2.26
N ASN A 30 12.44 9.81 -1.68
CA ASN A 30 12.65 8.41 -2.02
C ASN A 30 11.99 8.05 -3.36
N ALA A 31 10.81 8.58 -3.62
CA ALA A 31 10.17 8.47 -4.93
C ALA A 31 11.10 8.98 -6.04
N ARG A 32 11.74 10.15 -5.84
CA ARG A 32 12.71 10.70 -6.77
C ARG A 32 13.86 9.74 -7.06
N LYS A 33 14.44 9.12 -6.02
CA LYS A 33 15.52 8.13 -6.19
C LYS A 33 15.10 6.95 -7.05
N VAL A 34 13.94 6.35 -6.76
CA VAL A 34 13.41 5.21 -7.54
C VAL A 34 13.19 5.62 -9.00
N LEU A 35 12.62 6.80 -9.26
CA LEU A 35 12.41 7.27 -10.62
C LEU A 35 13.72 7.59 -11.36
N ASP A 36 14.74 8.07 -10.66
CA ASP A 36 16.05 8.33 -11.25
C ASP A 36 16.75 7.00 -11.61
N MET A 37 16.61 5.93 -10.78
CA MET A 37 17.06 4.58 -11.11
C MET A 37 16.35 4.04 -12.37
N VAL A 38 15.04 4.22 -12.48
CA VAL A 38 14.29 3.82 -13.69
C VAL A 38 14.78 4.57 -14.93
N ARG A 39 15.04 5.89 -14.82
CA ARG A 39 15.59 6.68 -15.93
C ARG A 39 17.00 6.26 -16.34
N ALA A 40 17.80 5.82 -15.37
CA ALA A 40 19.15 5.30 -15.64
C ALA A 40 19.15 3.88 -16.22
N GLY A 41 18.00 3.21 -16.32
CA GLY A 41 17.89 1.82 -16.75
C GLY A 41 18.31 0.80 -15.69
N GLU A 42 18.46 1.23 -14.44
CA GLU A 42 18.87 0.38 -13.31
C GLU A 42 17.68 -0.25 -12.59
N GLY A 43 16.49 0.35 -12.72
CA GLY A 43 15.25 -0.11 -12.11
C GLY A 43 14.32 -0.77 -13.12
N ASP A 44 14.29 -2.09 -13.13
CA ASP A 44 13.37 -2.91 -13.95
C ASP A 44 12.19 -3.34 -13.09
N TYR A 45 11.33 -2.35 -12.76
CA TYR A 45 10.14 -2.58 -11.93
C TYR A 45 8.90 -2.77 -12.79
N THR A 46 8.14 -3.81 -12.49
CA THR A 46 6.80 -4.04 -13.04
C THR A 46 5.78 -3.11 -12.41
N PHE A 47 5.97 -2.80 -11.11
CA PHE A 47 5.07 -1.95 -10.35
C PHE A 47 5.85 -1.11 -9.34
N ILE A 48 5.49 0.18 -9.22
CA ILE A 48 6.05 1.10 -8.24
C ILE A 48 4.92 1.76 -7.45
N GLU A 49 4.92 1.58 -6.13
CA GLU A 49 4.03 2.28 -5.22
C GLU A 49 4.75 3.50 -4.61
N ILE A 50 4.12 4.67 -4.70
CA ILE A 50 4.64 5.89 -4.11
C ILE A 50 3.67 6.38 -3.04
N MET A 51 4.15 6.44 -1.80
CA MET A 51 3.44 7.02 -0.67
C MET A 51 4.06 8.38 -0.33
N ALA A 52 3.23 9.43 -0.22
CA ALA A 52 3.71 10.79 0.06
C ALA A 52 4.33 10.93 1.46
N CYS A 53 3.79 10.20 2.45
CA CYS A 53 4.22 10.31 3.83
C CYS A 53 5.46 9.44 4.13
N PRO A 54 6.52 9.99 4.76
CA PRO A 54 7.65 9.20 5.22
C PRO A 54 7.20 8.11 6.21
N GLY A 55 7.57 6.85 5.95
CA GLY A 55 7.13 5.68 6.72
C GLY A 55 5.74 5.16 6.34
N GLY A 56 5.12 5.72 5.29
CA GLY A 56 3.82 5.28 4.80
C GLY A 56 2.63 5.85 5.56
N CYS A 57 1.47 5.23 5.39
CA CYS A 57 0.17 5.71 5.91
C CYS A 57 0.11 5.83 7.43
N VAL A 58 0.94 5.11 8.18
CA VAL A 58 1.04 5.23 9.66
C VAL A 58 1.55 6.58 10.12
N ASN A 59 2.08 7.41 9.22
CA ASN A 59 2.53 8.77 9.48
C ASN A 59 1.70 9.84 8.75
N GLY A 60 0.59 9.45 8.15
CA GLY A 60 -0.30 10.34 7.41
C GLY A 60 -1.18 11.21 8.29
N GLY A 61 -1.93 12.12 7.65
CA GLY A 61 -2.95 12.94 8.31
C GLY A 61 -4.06 12.07 8.90
N GLY A 62 -4.67 12.56 9.97
CA GLY A 62 -5.71 11.83 10.70
C GLY A 62 -5.19 10.88 11.78
N GLN A 63 -3.88 10.66 11.87
CA GLN A 63 -3.30 9.92 12.98
C GLN A 63 -3.38 10.70 14.29
N PRO A 64 -3.60 10.03 15.44
CA PRO A 64 -3.68 10.68 16.73
C PRO A 64 -2.44 11.54 17.04
N HIS A 65 -2.66 12.71 17.59
CA HIS A 65 -1.59 13.60 18.02
C HIS A 65 -0.78 12.95 19.15
N VAL A 66 0.55 13.01 19.04
CA VAL A 66 1.47 12.52 20.07
C VAL A 66 2.26 13.69 20.63
N ALA A 67 2.20 13.85 21.96
CA ALA A 67 2.91 14.92 22.67
C ALA A 67 4.43 14.86 22.40
N SER A 68 5.08 16.04 22.32
CA SER A 68 6.50 16.16 22.02
C SER A 68 7.38 15.36 22.96
N LYS A 69 7.04 15.30 24.24
CA LYS A 69 7.76 14.52 25.27
C LYS A 69 7.81 13.00 24.97
N ILE A 70 6.88 12.49 24.18
CA ILE A 70 6.86 11.09 23.73
C ILE A 70 7.57 10.98 22.38
N ARG A 71 7.17 11.84 21.41
CA ARG A 71 7.66 11.81 20.04
C ARG A 71 9.16 12.04 19.92
N ASN A 72 9.78 12.84 20.82
CA ASN A 72 11.20 13.14 20.77
C ASN A 72 12.08 11.94 21.19
N PHE A 73 11.52 10.97 21.89
CA PHE A 73 12.25 9.81 22.41
C PHE A 73 11.78 8.47 21.81
N ASN A 74 10.75 8.49 20.96
CA ASN A 74 10.19 7.29 20.37
C ASN A 74 9.92 7.47 18.87
N ASP A 75 10.24 6.46 18.08
CA ASP A 75 9.78 6.41 16.69
C ASP A 75 8.30 5.96 16.66
N VAL A 76 7.41 6.95 16.69
CA VAL A 76 5.95 6.72 16.71
C VAL A 76 5.48 5.98 15.47
N ARG A 77 6.16 6.11 14.33
CA ARG A 77 5.83 5.38 13.10
C ARG A 77 6.02 3.89 13.28
N LYS A 78 7.17 3.51 13.84
CA LYS A 78 7.48 2.10 14.13
C LYS A 78 6.48 1.51 15.13
N LEU A 79 6.13 2.25 16.18
CA LEU A 79 5.16 1.81 17.17
C LEU A 79 3.77 1.59 16.56
N ARG A 80 3.32 2.48 15.70
CA ARG A 80 2.04 2.36 15.00
C ARG A 80 2.04 1.17 14.02
N ALA A 81 3.11 1.05 13.22
CA ALA A 81 3.28 -0.07 12.31
C ALA A 81 3.28 -1.40 13.04
N LYS A 82 4.02 -1.50 14.15
CA LYS A 82 4.05 -2.70 15.01
C LYS A 82 2.66 -3.07 15.49
N GLY A 83 1.90 -2.12 16.05
CA GLY A 83 0.54 -2.39 16.52
C GLY A 83 -0.40 -2.89 15.42
N LEU A 84 -0.31 -2.34 14.19
CA LEU A 84 -1.09 -2.82 13.05
C LEU A 84 -0.68 -4.23 12.61
N TYR A 85 0.60 -4.53 12.58
CA TYR A 85 1.10 -5.86 12.19
C TYR A 85 0.73 -6.92 13.23
N GLU A 86 0.81 -6.60 14.53
CA GLU A 86 0.36 -7.49 15.60
C GLU A 86 -1.15 -7.76 15.53
N LEU A 87 -1.94 -6.73 15.22
CA LEU A 87 -3.38 -6.90 15.00
C LEU A 87 -3.68 -7.80 13.79
N ASP A 88 -2.98 -7.62 12.68
CA ASP A 88 -3.13 -8.47 11.50
C ASP A 88 -2.71 -9.91 11.77
N GLU A 89 -1.56 -10.11 12.42
CA GLU A 89 -1.02 -11.43 12.73
C GLU A 89 -1.95 -12.25 13.63
N ASN A 90 -2.63 -11.58 14.56
CA ASN A 90 -3.56 -12.22 15.48
C ASN A 90 -4.98 -12.41 14.92
N LYS A 91 -5.24 -12.04 13.66
CA LYS A 91 -6.55 -12.28 13.03
C LYS A 91 -6.67 -13.72 12.53
N PRO A 92 -7.79 -14.40 12.80
CA PRO A 92 -8.03 -15.76 12.31
C PRO A 92 -8.20 -15.81 10.78
N ILE A 93 -8.71 -14.74 10.17
CA ILE A 93 -8.87 -14.58 8.72
C ILE A 93 -8.05 -13.39 8.29
N ARG A 94 -6.99 -13.64 7.51
CA ARG A 94 -6.04 -12.61 7.05
C ARG A 94 -6.17 -12.30 5.55
N LYS A 95 -6.82 -13.15 4.82
CA LYS A 95 -7.01 -12.99 3.37
C LYS A 95 -8.45 -12.65 3.07
N SER A 96 -8.67 -11.60 2.28
CA SER A 96 -10.02 -11.14 1.94
C SER A 96 -10.88 -12.20 1.23
N HIS A 97 -10.26 -13.00 0.36
CA HIS A 97 -10.96 -14.06 -0.38
C HIS A 97 -11.33 -15.29 0.51
N GLU A 98 -10.84 -15.37 1.73
CA GLU A 98 -11.22 -16.36 2.73
C GLU A 98 -12.30 -15.81 3.69
N ASN A 99 -12.62 -14.53 3.61
CA ASN A 99 -13.62 -13.89 4.47
C ASN A 99 -15.04 -14.30 4.02
N PRO A 100 -15.84 -14.96 4.87
CA PRO A 100 -17.17 -15.44 4.50
C PRO A 100 -18.13 -14.31 4.08
N VAL A 101 -17.97 -13.12 4.66
CA VAL A 101 -18.80 -11.96 4.28
C VAL A 101 -18.47 -11.49 2.85
N ILE A 102 -17.19 -11.49 2.48
CA ILE A 102 -16.78 -11.15 1.10
C ILE A 102 -17.27 -12.19 0.13
N ILE A 103 -17.13 -13.48 0.46
CA ILE A 103 -17.64 -14.60 -0.36
C ILE A 103 -19.14 -14.46 -0.56
N GLN A 104 -19.89 -14.18 0.52
CA GLN A 104 -21.33 -13.97 0.43
C GLN A 104 -21.70 -12.78 -0.47
N MET A 105 -21.02 -11.64 -0.32
CA MET A 105 -21.24 -10.47 -1.18
C MET A 105 -21.05 -10.79 -2.67
N TYR A 106 -20.01 -11.55 -3.00
CA TYR A 106 -19.80 -11.96 -4.39
C TYR A 106 -20.89 -12.89 -4.88
N ASN A 107 -21.26 -13.91 -4.10
CA ASN A 107 -22.29 -14.87 -4.47
C ASN A 107 -23.67 -14.22 -4.65
N GLU A 108 -24.05 -13.28 -3.79
CA GLU A 108 -25.39 -12.68 -3.80
C GLU A 108 -25.48 -11.43 -4.68
N TYR A 109 -24.40 -10.68 -4.85
CA TYR A 109 -24.49 -9.38 -5.52
C TYR A 109 -23.52 -9.21 -6.68
N PHE A 110 -22.21 -9.42 -6.51
CA PHE A 110 -21.22 -9.10 -7.53
C PHE A 110 -21.03 -10.20 -8.59
N GLY A 111 -21.41 -11.42 -8.30
CA GLY A 111 -21.07 -12.59 -9.10
C GLY A 111 -19.65 -13.07 -8.78
N GLU A 112 -18.85 -13.28 -9.81
CA GLU A 112 -17.45 -13.69 -9.63
C GLU A 112 -16.48 -12.49 -9.57
N PRO A 113 -15.29 -12.63 -8.96
CA PRO A 113 -14.26 -11.62 -9.01
C PRO A 113 -13.86 -11.27 -10.46
N GLY A 114 -13.83 -9.97 -10.77
CA GLY A 114 -13.57 -9.48 -12.12
C GLY A 114 -14.79 -9.43 -13.04
N SER A 115 -15.97 -9.78 -12.56
CA SER A 115 -17.21 -9.60 -13.32
C SER A 115 -17.45 -8.13 -13.68
N GLU A 116 -18.20 -7.85 -14.74
CA GLU A 116 -18.54 -6.49 -15.15
C GLU A 116 -19.20 -5.70 -14.00
N LYS A 117 -20.09 -6.32 -13.26
CA LYS A 117 -20.78 -5.71 -12.11
C LYS A 117 -19.80 -5.37 -10.98
N ALA A 118 -18.88 -6.28 -10.66
CA ALA A 118 -17.85 -6.05 -9.67
C ALA A 118 -16.93 -4.91 -10.12
N HIS A 119 -16.52 -4.89 -11.39
CA HIS A 119 -15.69 -3.85 -11.96
C HIS A 119 -16.36 -2.47 -11.86
N HIS A 120 -17.60 -2.33 -12.28
CA HIS A 120 -18.33 -1.07 -12.21
C HIS A 120 -18.55 -0.56 -10.77
N ALA A 121 -18.77 -1.47 -9.82
CA ALA A 121 -19.07 -1.10 -8.44
C ALA A 121 -17.83 -0.81 -7.60
N LEU A 122 -16.73 -1.53 -7.84
CA LEU A 122 -15.54 -1.50 -6.99
C LEU A 122 -14.38 -0.69 -7.56
N HIS A 123 -14.38 -0.40 -8.86
CA HIS A 123 -13.35 0.38 -9.51
C HIS A 123 -13.82 1.80 -9.79
N THR A 124 -12.90 2.73 -9.67
CA THR A 124 -13.14 4.15 -9.97
C THR A 124 -12.36 4.55 -11.21
N SER A 125 -12.93 5.41 -12.04
CA SER A 125 -12.24 6.02 -13.15
C SER A 125 -11.82 7.44 -12.81
N TYR A 126 -10.64 7.85 -13.29
CA TYR A 126 -10.11 9.18 -13.07
C TYR A 126 -10.29 10.03 -14.31
N VAL A 127 -10.80 11.23 -14.12
CA VAL A 127 -10.95 12.23 -15.18
C VAL A 127 -10.08 13.45 -14.87
N LYS A 128 -9.58 14.12 -15.91
CA LYS A 128 -8.83 15.35 -15.75
C LYS A 128 -9.74 16.39 -15.08
N ARG A 129 -9.39 16.83 -13.89
CA ARG A 129 -10.09 17.92 -13.19
C ARG A 129 -9.57 19.27 -13.70
N ARG A 130 -10.49 20.22 -13.91
CA ARG A 130 -10.08 21.60 -14.16
C ARG A 130 -9.46 22.16 -12.89
N ILE A 131 -8.26 22.71 -13.00
CA ILE A 131 -7.63 23.47 -11.94
C ILE A 131 -8.44 24.77 -11.86
N ASN A 132 -9.11 24.95 -10.77
CA ASN A 132 -9.91 26.12 -10.36
C ASN A 132 -10.11 27.22 -11.43
N GLN A 133 -11.35 27.35 -11.86
CA GLN A 133 -11.86 28.64 -12.33
C GLN A 133 -12.49 29.36 -11.15
#